data_d2dd0a2bf13d2400315d69f2a764ac3e
#
_entry.id   d2dd0a2bf13d2400315d69f2a764ac3e
#
_cell.length_a   1.000
_cell.length_b   1.000
_cell.length_c   1.000
_cell.angle_alpha   90.00
_cell.angle_beta   90.00
_cell.angle_gamma   90.00
#
_symmetry.space_group_name_H-M   'P 1'
#
loop_
_entity.id
_entity.type
_entity.pdbx_description
1 polymer ?
#
loop_
_entity_poly.entity_id
_entity_poly.type
_entity_poly.pdbx_seq_one_letter_code
_entity_poly.pdbx_strand_id
1 'polypeptide(L)'
;MTPKKEVYLYRKIFIMLFCLSLISCAGWTKTDKTLLTINGALMTVDMLQTMDIYRHPEYYELNPVINAGVKNFGNNFVPAYFVMSFGLQYLVADQLDSWRPWFLSGTAAGSLALVIHNNEIGLSVGF
;
A
#
# COMPACT_ATOMS: atom_id res chain seq x y z
N MET A 1 -19.27 -24.15 9.94
CA MET A 1 -19.82 -22.87 10.43
C MET A 1 -21.00 -22.48 9.55
N THR A 2 -22.13 -22.07 10.09
CA THR A 2 -23.27 -21.67 9.25
C THR A 2 -22.99 -20.32 8.61
N PRO A 3 -23.38 -20.06 7.34
CA PRO A 3 -23.06 -18.83 6.60
C PRO A 3 -23.48 -17.54 7.33
N LYS A 4 -24.51 -17.61 8.17
CA LYS A 4 -24.93 -16.47 9.01
C LYS A 4 -23.90 -16.05 10.09
N LYS A 5 -23.14 -17.01 10.64
CA LYS A 5 -22.12 -16.72 11.67
C LYS A 5 -20.88 -16.06 11.06
N GLU A 6 -20.50 -16.43 9.83
CA GLU A 6 -19.38 -15.82 9.12
C GLU A 6 -19.66 -14.35 8.77
N VAL A 7 -20.83 -14.05 8.20
CA VAL A 7 -21.22 -12.67 7.87
C VAL A 7 -21.24 -11.80 9.12
N TYR A 8 -21.68 -12.34 10.26
CA TYR A 8 -21.68 -11.62 11.52
C TYR A 8 -20.28 -11.33 12.06
N LEU A 9 -19.35 -12.28 11.88
CA LEU A 9 -17.96 -12.12 12.26
C LEU A 9 -17.27 -11.03 11.41
N TYR A 10 -17.42 -11.09 10.08
CA TYR A 10 -16.85 -10.07 9.18
C TYR A 10 -17.39 -8.67 9.46
N ARG A 11 -18.69 -8.56 9.76
CA ARG A 11 -19.29 -7.27 10.14
C ARG A 11 -18.71 -6.71 11.43
N LYS A 12 -18.45 -7.55 12.43
CA LYS A 12 -17.80 -7.13 13.69
C LYS A 12 -16.37 -6.69 13.47
N ILE A 13 -15.59 -7.46 12.69
CA ILE A 13 -14.20 -7.15 12.35
C ILE A 13 -14.17 -5.81 11.58
N PHE A 14 -15.05 -5.61 10.60
CA PHE A 14 -15.13 -4.37 9.84
C PHE A 14 -15.47 -3.17 10.72
N ILE A 15 -16.45 -3.28 11.63
CA ILE A 15 -16.82 -2.22 12.57
C ILE A 15 -15.65 -1.92 13.52
N MET A 16 -14.96 -2.94 14.01
CA MET A 16 -13.81 -2.77 14.90
C MET A 16 -12.64 -2.06 14.19
N LEU A 17 -12.33 -2.44 12.96
CA LEU A 17 -11.31 -1.79 12.11
C LEU A 17 -11.71 -0.35 11.78
N PHE A 18 -12.98 -0.10 11.47
CA PHE A 18 -13.50 1.24 11.21
C PHE A 18 -13.46 2.13 12.47
N CYS A 19 -13.84 1.60 13.63
CA CYS A 19 -13.72 2.34 14.91
C CYS A 19 -12.25 2.63 15.26
N LEU A 20 -11.32 1.69 15.03
CA LEU A 20 -9.89 1.92 15.22
C LEU A 20 -9.36 3.02 14.30
N SER A 21 -9.87 3.12 13.08
CA SER A 21 -9.46 4.19 12.15
C SER A 21 -9.96 5.59 12.56
N LEU A 22 -11.06 5.67 13.30
CA LEU A 22 -11.60 6.96 13.77
C LEU A 22 -10.90 7.53 15.01
N ILE A 23 -10.24 6.68 15.81
CA ILE A 23 -9.59 7.11 17.07
C ILE A 23 -8.25 7.81 16.81
N SER A 24 -7.73 7.71 15.62
CA SER A 24 -6.33 7.82 15.29
C SER A 24 -5.84 9.16 14.75
N CYS A 25 -6.70 10.14 14.51
CA CYS A 25 -6.26 11.44 14.01
C CYS A 25 -5.69 12.41 15.07
N ALA A 26 -5.73 12.03 16.35
CA ALA A 26 -5.17 12.83 17.43
C ALA A 26 -3.64 12.63 17.48
N GLY A 27 -2.88 13.70 17.28
CA GLY A 27 -1.43 13.68 17.41
C GLY A 27 -0.62 13.68 16.10
N TRP A 28 -1.26 13.66 14.93
CA TRP A 28 -0.56 13.79 13.65
C TRP A 28 -0.10 15.23 13.41
N THR A 29 1.22 15.40 13.30
CA THR A 29 1.83 16.69 12.97
C THR A 29 1.67 17.03 11.48
N LYS A 30 1.95 18.29 11.13
CA LYS A 30 2.00 18.71 9.72
C LYS A 30 3.07 17.92 8.94
N THR A 31 4.20 17.64 9.57
CA THR A 31 5.29 16.83 8.99
C THR A 31 4.82 15.41 8.71
N ASP A 32 4.13 14.76 9.66
CA ASP A 32 3.62 13.40 9.48
C ASP A 32 2.66 13.32 8.28
N LYS A 33 1.75 14.27 8.18
CA LYS A 33 0.79 14.35 7.06
C LYS A 33 1.48 14.57 5.73
N THR A 34 2.51 15.43 5.69
CA THR A 34 3.31 15.66 4.49
C THR A 34 4.05 14.39 4.08
N LEU A 35 4.72 13.70 5.02
CA LEU A 35 5.42 12.45 4.75
C LEU A 35 4.46 11.34 4.29
N LEU A 36 3.29 11.23 4.87
CA LEU A 36 2.27 10.28 4.42
C LEU A 36 1.81 10.59 2.99
N THR A 37 1.61 11.86 2.66
CA THR A 37 1.25 12.27 1.30
C THR A 37 2.34 11.93 0.29
N ILE A 38 3.61 12.16 0.64
CA ILE A 38 4.76 11.77 -0.20
C ILE A 38 4.78 10.25 -0.40
N ASN A 39 4.58 9.47 0.66
CA ASN A 39 4.48 8.01 0.56
C ASN A 39 3.36 7.59 -0.40
N GLY A 40 2.17 8.18 -0.27
CA GLY A 40 1.05 7.87 -1.14
C GLY A 40 1.35 8.19 -2.62
N ALA A 41 2.01 9.31 -2.90
CA ALA A 41 2.42 9.67 -4.25
C ALA A 41 3.45 8.68 -4.82
N LEU A 42 4.49 8.34 -4.05
CA LEU A 42 5.52 7.38 -4.46
C LEU A 42 4.93 5.98 -4.69
N MET A 43 4.07 5.51 -3.79
CA MET A 43 3.38 4.22 -3.94
C MET A 43 2.45 4.21 -5.16
N THR A 44 1.85 5.34 -5.52
CA THR A 44 1.03 5.45 -6.74
C THR A 44 1.91 5.31 -7.98
N VAL A 45 3.08 5.97 -8.01
CA VAL A 45 4.03 5.82 -9.13
C VAL A 45 4.52 4.38 -9.24
N ASP A 46 4.92 3.75 -8.13
CA ASP A 46 5.37 2.36 -8.09
C ASP A 46 4.25 1.39 -8.53
N MET A 47 3.01 1.63 -8.14
CA MET A 47 1.84 0.88 -8.61
C MET A 47 1.70 0.96 -10.13
N LEU A 48 1.81 2.15 -10.71
CA LEU A 48 1.69 2.34 -12.16
C LEU A 48 2.84 1.66 -12.91
N GLN A 49 4.06 1.75 -12.40
CA GLN A 49 5.21 1.01 -12.94
C GLN A 49 5.02 -0.50 -12.83
N THR A 50 4.50 -0.99 -11.71
CA THR A 50 4.16 -2.41 -11.53
C THR A 50 3.08 -2.88 -12.51
N MET A 51 2.07 -2.05 -12.78
CA MET A 51 1.07 -2.36 -13.82
C MET A 51 1.68 -2.40 -15.21
N ASP A 52 2.72 -1.62 -15.48
CA ASP A 52 3.46 -1.63 -16.75
C ASP A 52 4.19 -2.96 -16.99
N ILE A 53 4.69 -3.63 -15.94
CA ILE A 53 5.30 -4.97 -16.00
C ILE A 53 4.37 -5.97 -16.71
N TYR A 54 3.09 -5.95 -16.37
CA TYR A 54 2.11 -6.90 -16.91
C TYR A 54 1.64 -6.57 -18.34
N ARG A 55 2.10 -5.45 -18.90
CA ARG A 55 1.87 -5.07 -20.32
C ARG A 55 3.03 -5.46 -21.22
N HIS A 56 4.20 -5.73 -20.64
CA HIS A 56 5.43 -5.99 -21.37
C HIS A 56 5.98 -7.38 -21.01
N PRO A 57 5.97 -8.35 -21.92
CA PRO A 57 6.36 -9.74 -21.64
C PRO A 57 7.85 -9.91 -21.32
N GLU A 58 8.69 -8.92 -21.63
CA GLU A 58 10.11 -8.89 -21.32
C GLU A 58 10.43 -8.62 -19.85
N TYR A 59 9.47 -8.09 -19.08
CA TYR A 59 9.61 -7.86 -17.66
C TYR A 59 8.91 -8.93 -16.85
N TYR A 60 9.35 -9.13 -15.61
CA TYR A 60 8.65 -9.98 -14.66
C TYR A 60 8.66 -9.35 -13.26
N GLU A 61 7.57 -9.56 -12.55
CA GLU A 61 7.38 -9.05 -11.19
C GLU A 61 8.23 -9.86 -10.19
N LEU A 62 9.09 -9.17 -9.44
CA LEU A 62 9.94 -9.76 -8.42
C LEU A 62 9.21 -9.97 -7.09
N ASN A 63 8.16 -9.20 -6.81
CA ASN A 63 7.37 -9.35 -5.59
C ASN A 63 6.50 -10.61 -5.67
N PRO A 64 6.79 -11.66 -4.89
CA PRO A 64 6.06 -12.92 -4.96
C PRO A 64 4.59 -12.77 -4.58
N VAL A 65 4.24 -11.80 -3.73
CA VAL A 65 2.85 -11.56 -3.30
C VAL A 65 2.04 -10.98 -4.44
N ILE A 66 2.58 -9.97 -5.15
CA ILE A 66 1.93 -9.37 -6.31
C ILE A 66 1.80 -10.41 -7.42
N ASN A 67 2.87 -11.15 -7.70
CA ASN A 67 2.87 -12.16 -8.76
C ASN A 67 1.83 -13.27 -8.49
N ALA A 68 1.78 -13.80 -7.27
CA ALA A 68 0.77 -14.78 -6.88
C ALA A 68 -0.65 -14.20 -6.93
N GLY A 69 -0.83 -12.96 -6.50
CA GLY A 69 -2.12 -12.29 -6.50
C GLY A 69 -2.64 -12.06 -7.92
N VAL A 70 -1.81 -11.58 -8.83
CA VAL A 70 -2.18 -11.39 -10.24
C VAL A 70 -2.50 -12.72 -10.93
N LYS A 71 -1.74 -13.77 -10.63
CA LYS A 71 -1.99 -15.12 -11.17
C LYS A 71 -3.36 -15.66 -10.75
N ASN A 72 -3.81 -15.38 -9.53
CA ASN A 72 -5.05 -15.92 -8.98
C ASN A 72 -6.27 -14.99 -9.19
N PHE A 73 -6.07 -13.68 -9.22
CA PHE A 73 -7.14 -12.67 -9.21
C PHE A 73 -7.08 -11.69 -10.39
N GLY A 74 -6.07 -11.83 -11.27
CA GLY A 74 -5.88 -10.94 -12.41
C GLY A 74 -5.22 -9.60 -12.05
N ASN A 75 -5.04 -8.76 -13.08
CA ASN A 75 -4.28 -7.49 -12.97
C ASN A 75 -4.90 -6.49 -11.99
N ASN A 76 -6.19 -6.60 -11.68
CA ASN A 76 -6.86 -5.76 -10.68
C ASN A 76 -6.33 -5.98 -9.25
N PHE A 77 -5.57 -7.05 -9.03
CA PHE A 77 -4.89 -7.30 -7.77
C PHE A 77 -3.82 -6.24 -7.47
N VAL A 78 -3.14 -5.72 -8.49
CA VAL A 78 -2.07 -4.72 -8.31
C VAL A 78 -2.57 -3.48 -7.56
N PRO A 79 -3.57 -2.73 -8.05
CA PRO A 79 -4.07 -1.58 -7.31
C PRO A 79 -4.63 -1.94 -5.93
N ALA A 80 -5.29 -3.10 -5.79
CA ALA A 80 -5.79 -3.55 -4.50
C ALA A 80 -4.65 -3.78 -3.50
N TYR A 81 -3.54 -4.40 -3.93
CA TYR A 81 -2.35 -4.61 -3.10
C TYR A 81 -1.76 -3.28 -2.60
N PHE A 82 -1.62 -2.29 -3.49
CA PHE A 82 -1.05 -0.99 -3.11
C PHE A 82 -1.95 -0.20 -2.16
N VAL A 83 -3.27 -0.23 -2.38
CA VAL A 83 -4.24 0.40 -1.47
C VAL A 83 -4.20 -0.26 -0.09
N MET A 84 -4.16 -1.59 -0.03
CA MET A 84 -4.05 -2.31 1.24
C MET A 84 -2.73 -2.04 1.94
N SER A 85 -1.63 -2.00 1.21
CA SER A 85 -0.29 -1.70 1.74
C SER A 85 -0.21 -0.29 2.30
N PHE A 86 -0.77 0.70 1.61
CA PHE A 86 -0.86 2.07 2.09
C PHE A 86 -1.73 2.19 3.35
N GLY A 87 -2.88 1.51 3.37
CA GLY A 87 -3.75 1.44 4.55
C GLY A 87 -3.03 0.82 5.75
N LEU A 88 -2.28 -0.27 5.53
CA LEU A 88 -1.48 -0.90 6.58
C LEU A 88 -0.35 0.03 7.07
N GLN A 89 0.34 0.71 6.15
CA GLN A 89 1.35 1.71 6.50
C GLN A 89 0.78 2.82 7.37
N TYR A 90 -0.41 3.32 7.03
CA TYR A 90 -1.12 4.32 7.82
C TYR A 90 -1.43 3.79 9.24
N LEU A 91 -1.98 2.58 9.35
CA LEU A 91 -2.32 1.98 10.64
C LEU A 91 -1.09 1.77 11.53
N VAL A 92 0.03 1.32 10.94
CA VAL A 92 1.29 1.15 11.67
C VAL A 92 1.84 2.51 12.10
N ALA A 93 1.90 3.49 11.19
CA ALA A 93 2.38 4.85 11.50
C ALA A 93 1.58 5.47 12.65
N ASP A 94 0.29 5.21 12.69
CA ASP A 94 -0.60 5.73 13.72
C ASP A 94 -0.26 5.23 15.12
N GLN A 95 0.21 3.99 15.23
CA GLN A 95 0.62 3.38 16.50
C GLN A 95 2.01 3.82 16.98
N LEU A 96 2.81 4.42 16.11
CA LEU A 96 4.23 4.67 16.39
C LEU A 96 4.52 6.00 17.09
N ASP A 97 3.53 6.86 17.25
CA ASP A 97 3.61 8.13 17.95
C ASP A 97 4.90 8.94 17.66
N SER A 98 5.85 9.01 18.59
CA SER A 98 7.14 9.71 18.43
C SER A 98 8.04 9.13 17.34
N TRP A 99 7.88 7.85 16.98
CA TRP A 99 8.63 7.17 15.92
C TRP A 99 8.00 7.33 14.54
N ARG A 100 6.81 7.87 14.44
CA ARG A 100 6.04 8.06 13.19
C ARG A 100 6.84 8.77 12.09
N PRO A 101 7.47 9.94 12.34
CA PRO A 101 8.20 10.62 11.28
C PRO A 101 9.39 9.80 10.76
N TRP A 102 10.06 9.05 11.62
CA TRP A 102 11.16 8.15 11.22
C TRP A 102 10.67 6.99 10.36
N PHE A 103 9.57 6.37 10.77
CA PHE A 103 8.93 5.30 10.00
C PHE A 103 8.47 5.78 8.62
N LEU A 104 7.75 6.92 8.57
CA LEU A 104 7.26 7.48 7.31
C LEU A 104 8.40 7.97 6.40
N SER A 105 9.49 8.49 6.96
CA SER A 105 10.68 8.86 6.19
C SER A 105 11.39 7.64 5.63
N GLY A 106 11.53 6.58 6.41
CA GLY A 106 12.14 5.32 5.98
C GLY A 106 11.35 4.64 4.86
N THR A 107 10.02 4.59 4.99
CA THR A 107 9.15 4.03 3.95
C THR A 107 9.15 4.88 2.69
N ALA A 108 9.18 6.23 2.80
CA ALA A 108 9.31 7.13 1.65
C ALA A 108 10.64 6.92 0.92
N ALA A 109 11.74 6.81 1.65
CA ALA A 109 13.06 6.53 1.06
C ALA A 109 13.08 5.18 0.33
N GLY A 110 12.50 4.13 0.92
CA GLY A 110 12.37 2.82 0.29
C GLY A 110 11.53 2.86 -0.99
N SER A 111 10.36 3.49 -0.94
CA SER A 111 9.50 3.66 -2.12
C SER A 111 10.17 4.48 -3.22
N LEU A 112 10.90 5.54 -2.85
CA LEU A 112 11.67 6.35 -3.82
C LEU A 112 12.75 5.51 -4.51
N ALA A 113 13.48 4.70 -3.75
CA ALA A 113 14.51 3.81 -4.31
C ALA A 113 13.91 2.80 -5.30
N LEU A 114 12.74 2.23 -4.99
CA LEU A 114 12.02 1.33 -5.92
C LEU A 114 11.59 2.05 -7.19
N VAL A 115 11.00 3.24 -7.07
CA VAL A 115 10.57 4.06 -8.23
C VAL A 115 11.75 4.40 -9.14
N ILE A 116 12.91 4.78 -8.56
CA ILE A 116 14.13 5.07 -9.31
C ILE A 116 14.62 3.81 -10.03
N HIS A 117 14.74 2.69 -9.30
CA HIS A 117 15.17 1.42 -9.87
C HIS A 117 14.26 0.98 -11.02
N ASN A 118 12.95 1.02 -10.83
CA ASN A 118 11.98 0.69 -11.86
C ASN A 118 12.14 1.56 -13.12
N ASN A 119 12.39 2.85 -12.94
CA ASN A 119 12.63 3.77 -14.05
C ASN A 119 13.95 3.48 -14.77
N GLU A 120 15.02 3.10 -14.05
CA GLU A 120 16.32 2.73 -14.63
C GLU A 120 16.25 1.48 -15.50
N ILE A 121 15.42 0.51 -15.14
CA ILE A 121 15.21 -0.70 -15.96
C ILE A 121 14.19 -0.50 -17.10
N GLY A 122 13.64 0.70 -17.25
CA GLY A 122 12.78 1.08 -18.37
C GLY A 122 11.27 1.00 -18.10
N LEU A 123 10.86 0.70 -16.88
CA LEU A 123 9.43 0.75 -16.53
C LEU A 123 8.96 2.21 -16.48
N SER A 124 7.82 2.46 -17.07
CA SER A 124 7.25 3.81 -17.19
C SER A 124 5.93 3.93 -16.44
N VAL A 125 5.52 5.17 -16.21
CA VAL A 125 4.18 5.54 -15.72
C VAL A 125 3.23 5.59 -16.93
N GLY A 126 3.36 4.62 -17.85
CA GLY A 126 2.66 4.62 -19.13
C GLY A 126 1.15 4.69 -18.98
N PHE A 127 0.57 5.66 -19.63
CA PHE A 127 -0.86 5.77 -19.91
C PHE A 127 -1.18 5.24 -21.29
#